data_09652461117723aa3394fbfa3bb8a53a
#
_entry.id   09652461117723aa3394fbfa3bb8a53a
#
_cell.length_a   1.000
_cell.length_b   1.000
_cell.length_c   1.000
_cell.angle_alpha   90.00
_cell.angle_beta   90.00
_cell.angle_gamma   90.00
#
_symmetry.space_group_name_H-M   'P 1'
#
loop_
_entity.id
_entity.type
_entity.pdbx_description
1 polymer ?
#
loop_
_entity_poly.entity_id
_entity_poly.type
_entity_poly.pdbx_seq_one_letter_code
_entity_poly.pdbx_strand_id
1 'polypeptide(L)'
;PYTTLFRSNGILYSVDFICHGILSENLFQEYIKYLENRRRSKVISFCFRDKTYGWVDSGPRIEYENGKSDHWPLYEDLYMQGYFQGLCMRESCYTCTFKNYRSGSDLTMGDFWGAEQLMPDFYDKNGVSLLCIQTRRGEELFNKAKEKFTIREEDIDILAKYNQGLFYPFNKGSKSALFNELAQKEGYMKALEETCKLSRMEKIKRFYRRLKRKLYI
;
A
#
# COMPACT_ATOMS: atom_id res chain seq x y z
N PRO A 1 10.45 -18.68 -9.62
CA PRO A 1 11.44 -19.58 -10.21
C PRO A 1 12.76 -19.63 -9.43
N TYR A 2 13.31 -18.49 -8.97
CA TYR A 2 14.58 -18.48 -8.20
C TYR A 2 14.46 -19.13 -6.81
N THR A 3 13.29 -19.04 -6.18
CA THR A 3 13.04 -19.63 -4.85
C THR A 3 13.12 -21.16 -4.84
N THR A 4 12.82 -21.81 -5.96
CA THR A 4 12.83 -23.28 -6.05
C THR A 4 14.25 -23.85 -5.98
N LEU A 5 15.24 -23.16 -6.55
CA LEU A 5 16.65 -23.56 -6.53
C LEU A 5 17.26 -23.51 -5.13
N PHE A 6 16.89 -22.49 -4.33
CA PHE A 6 17.40 -22.33 -2.96
C PHE A 6 16.65 -23.19 -1.94
N ARG A 7 15.43 -23.62 -2.23
CA ARG A 7 14.64 -24.52 -1.37
C ARG A 7 15.18 -25.94 -1.29
N SER A 8 15.84 -26.41 -2.34
CA SER A 8 16.33 -27.80 -2.42
C SER A 8 17.32 -28.17 -1.32
N ASN A 9 18.02 -27.18 -0.73
CA ASN A 9 19.08 -27.42 0.26
C ASN A 9 18.67 -27.12 1.72
N GLY A 10 17.41 -26.83 1.99
CA GLY A 10 16.90 -26.64 3.36
C GLY A 10 17.46 -25.45 4.15
N ILE A 11 18.22 -24.55 3.50
CA ILE A 11 18.98 -23.49 4.16
C ILE A 11 18.23 -22.14 4.18
N LEU A 12 17.35 -21.90 3.19
CA LEU A 12 16.68 -20.60 3.02
C LEU A 12 15.20 -20.68 3.40
N TYR A 13 14.77 -19.79 4.29
CA TYR A 13 13.35 -19.48 4.52
C TYR A 13 12.94 -18.33 3.60
N SER A 14 11.73 -18.40 3.05
CA SER A 14 11.19 -17.37 2.19
C SER A 14 9.95 -16.73 2.81
N VAL A 15 9.94 -15.39 2.83
CA VAL A 15 8.81 -14.59 3.30
C VAL A 15 8.43 -13.65 2.19
N ASP A 16 7.17 -13.67 1.78
CA ASP A 16 6.61 -12.68 0.88
C ASP A 16 5.63 -11.74 1.60
N PHE A 17 5.06 -10.81 0.88
CA PHE A 17 4.06 -9.90 1.45
C PHE A 17 2.86 -9.75 0.53
N ILE A 18 1.71 -9.40 1.13
CA ILE A 18 0.48 -9.12 0.41
C ILE A 18 0.68 -7.85 -0.42
N CYS A 19 0.90 -8.05 -1.71
CA CYS A 19 1.20 -6.96 -2.64
C CYS A 19 -0.08 -6.48 -3.32
N HIS A 20 -0.34 -5.18 -3.29
CA HIS A 20 -1.44 -4.54 -4.02
C HIS A 20 -1.11 -4.29 -5.49
N GLY A 21 0.19 -4.14 -5.81
CA GLY A 21 0.72 -3.79 -7.12
C GLY A 21 1.78 -2.70 -7.03
N ILE A 22 2.35 -2.34 -8.16
CA ILE A 22 3.40 -1.32 -8.28
C ILE A 22 3.00 -0.36 -9.39
N LEU A 23 3.09 0.94 -9.12
CA LEU A 23 2.92 1.98 -10.12
C LEU A 23 4.14 2.05 -11.07
N SER A 24 3.96 2.68 -12.22
CA SER A 24 5.03 2.94 -13.16
C SER A 24 6.12 3.81 -12.53
N GLU A 25 7.38 3.45 -12.77
CA GLU A 25 8.53 4.24 -12.30
C GLU A 25 8.54 5.65 -12.90
N ASN A 26 8.21 5.78 -14.19
CA ASN A 26 8.13 7.08 -14.85
C ASN A 26 7.12 8.01 -14.18
N LEU A 27 5.97 7.45 -13.75
CA LEU A 27 4.98 8.21 -13.01
C LEU A 27 5.54 8.73 -11.68
N PHE A 28 6.30 7.90 -10.95
CA PHE A 28 6.92 8.33 -9.69
C PHE A 28 7.93 9.46 -9.92
N GLN A 29 8.77 9.34 -10.94
CA GLN A 29 9.74 10.39 -11.30
C GLN A 29 9.05 11.72 -11.67
N GLU A 30 7.96 11.67 -12.43
CA GLU A 30 7.18 12.89 -12.72
C GLU A 30 6.50 13.45 -11.49
N TYR A 31 6.02 12.58 -10.59
CA TYR A 31 5.44 13.02 -9.33
C TYR A 31 6.47 13.73 -8.44
N ILE A 32 7.70 13.21 -8.34
CA ILE A 32 8.78 13.91 -7.63
C ILE A 32 9.05 15.28 -8.24
N LYS A 33 9.19 15.39 -9.57
CA LYS A 33 9.36 16.68 -10.26
C LYS A 33 8.20 17.66 -10.00
N TYR A 34 6.97 17.15 -9.98
CA TYR A 34 5.78 17.94 -9.65
C TYR A 34 5.87 18.53 -8.24
N LEU A 35 6.28 17.75 -7.25
CA LEU A 35 6.49 18.18 -5.87
C LEU A 35 7.62 19.23 -5.77
N GLU A 36 8.75 18.98 -6.42
CA GLU A 36 9.90 19.89 -6.48
C GLU A 36 9.51 21.26 -7.07
N ASN A 37 8.79 21.25 -8.19
CA ASN A 37 8.30 22.48 -8.84
C ASN A 37 7.35 23.25 -7.93
N ARG A 38 6.44 22.56 -7.26
CA ARG A 38 5.48 23.15 -6.32
C ARG A 38 6.17 23.79 -5.11
N ARG A 39 7.23 23.16 -4.60
CA ARG A 39 8.01 23.65 -3.44
C ARG A 39 9.20 24.52 -3.81
N ARG A 40 9.56 24.58 -5.11
CA ARG A 40 10.77 25.23 -5.62
C ARG A 40 12.02 24.77 -4.89
N SER A 41 12.11 23.46 -4.63
CA SER A 41 13.21 22.83 -3.90
C SER A 41 13.28 21.36 -4.22
N LYS A 42 14.48 20.78 -4.17
CA LYS A 42 14.69 19.34 -4.41
C LYS A 42 14.13 18.51 -3.28
N VAL A 43 13.56 17.35 -3.64
CA VAL A 43 13.18 16.32 -2.68
C VAL A 43 14.43 15.56 -2.26
N ILE A 44 14.70 15.50 -0.97
CA ILE A 44 15.85 14.79 -0.38
C ILE A 44 15.45 13.51 0.35
N SER A 45 14.18 13.40 0.75
CA SER A 45 13.66 12.20 1.42
C SER A 45 12.19 12.00 1.06
N PHE A 46 11.81 10.75 0.81
CA PHE A 46 10.43 10.36 0.54
C PHE A 46 10.07 9.07 1.27
N CYS A 47 9.20 9.16 2.26
CA CYS A 47 8.63 8.03 2.98
C CYS A 47 7.18 7.82 2.54
N PHE A 48 6.85 6.68 1.94
CA PHE A 48 5.49 6.40 1.45
C PHE A 48 4.45 6.23 2.57
N ARG A 49 4.89 5.78 3.73
CA ARG A 49 3.99 5.39 4.83
C ARG A 49 4.52 5.86 6.18
N ASP A 50 4.65 7.17 6.32
CA ASP A 50 4.89 7.78 7.62
C ASP A 50 3.65 7.58 8.51
N LYS A 51 3.84 7.06 9.72
CA LYS A 51 2.79 6.74 10.68
C LYS A 51 2.71 7.73 11.84
N THR A 52 3.23 8.94 11.69
CA THR A 52 3.20 9.97 12.74
C THR A 52 1.80 10.19 13.31
N TYR A 53 0.76 10.06 12.47
CA TYR A 53 -0.65 10.19 12.87
C TYR A 53 -1.37 8.84 12.98
N GLY A 54 -0.62 7.75 13.15
CA GLY A 54 -1.15 6.39 13.22
C GLY A 54 -1.24 5.71 11.85
N TRP A 55 -1.66 4.44 11.87
CA TRP A 55 -1.70 3.60 10.68
C TRP A 55 -2.79 3.99 9.69
N VAL A 56 -3.98 4.36 10.18
CA VAL A 56 -5.16 4.71 9.34
C VAL A 56 -4.91 6.01 8.58
N ASP A 57 -4.29 7.01 9.23
CA ASP A 57 -3.94 8.31 8.63
C ASP A 57 -2.48 8.36 8.16
N SER A 58 -1.84 7.20 7.99
CA SER A 58 -0.50 7.13 7.40
C SER A 58 -0.48 7.71 5.99
N GLY A 59 0.67 8.23 5.58
CA GLY A 59 0.78 8.82 4.25
C GLY A 59 2.19 9.21 3.87
N PRO A 60 2.38 9.76 2.67
CA PRO A 60 3.69 10.21 2.25
C PRO A 60 4.17 11.37 3.11
N ARG A 61 5.40 11.24 3.58
CA ARG A 61 6.19 12.34 4.16
C ARG A 61 7.33 12.65 3.20
N ILE A 62 7.43 13.90 2.84
CA ILE A 62 8.40 14.41 1.88
C ILE A 62 9.24 15.49 2.57
N GLU A 63 10.56 15.39 2.45
CA GLU A 63 11.49 16.39 2.96
C GLU A 63 12.21 17.05 1.80
N TYR A 64 12.42 18.36 1.89
CA TYR A 64 13.00 19.17 0.84
C TYR A 64 14.32 19.80 1.30
N GLU A 65 15.22 20.05 0.35
CA GLU A 65 16.54 20.65 0.59
C GLU A 65 16.45 22.02 1.30
N ASN A 66 15.37 22.78 1.08
CA ASN A 66 15.12 24.05 1.75
C ASN A 66 14.63 23.94 3.20
N GLY A 67 14.68 22.74 3.80
CA GLY A 67 14.26 22.47 5.18
C GLY A 67 12.76 22.36 5.39
N LYS A 68 11.94 22.51 4.35
CA LYS A 68 10.48 22.30 4.45
C LYS A 68 10.16 20.81 4.36
N SER A 69 9.00 20.44 4.90
CA SER A 69 8.43 19.11 4.76
C SER A 69 6.94 19.16 4.44
N ASP A 70 6.47 18.15 3.74
CA ASP A 70 5.05 17.89 3.49
C ASP A 70 4.68 16.53 4.09
N HIS A 71 3.47 16.46 4.65
CA HIS A 71 2.85 15.23 5.09
C HIS A 71 1.32 15.33 4.95
N TRP A 72 0.71 14.34 4.35
CA TRP A 72 -0.75 14.21 4.23
C TRP A 72 -1.16 12.75 4.18
N PRO A 73 -2.39 12.40 4.56
CA PRO A 73 -2.88 11.03 4.49
C PRO A 73 -2.86 10.45 3.07
N LEU A 74 -2.70 9.13 2.95
CA LEU A 74 -2.66 8.42 1.67
C LEU A 74 -3.83 8.78 0.74
N TYR A 75 -5.03 8.91 1.28
CA TYR A 75 -6.23 9.24 0.50
C TYR A 75 -6.29 10.69 0.00
N GLU A 76 -5.41 11.57 0.48
CA GLU A 76 -5.27 12.96 0.00
C GLU A 76 -4.17 13.10 -1.06
N ASP A 77 -3.27 12.16 -1.12
CA ASP A 77 -2.16 12.16 -2.06
C ASP A 77 -2.60 11.77 -3.46
N LEU A 78 -2.20 12.58 -4.47
CA LEU A 78 -2.63 12.38 -5.85
C LEU A 78 -2.05 11.10 -6.48
N TYR A 79 -0.77 10.82 -6.20
CA TYR A 79 -0.10 9.60 -6.66
C TYR A 79 -0.74 8.35 -6.05
N MET A 80 -1.02 8.39 -4.75
CA MET A 80 -1.70 7.30 -4.04
C MET A 80 -3.16 7.13 -4.46
N GLN A 81 -3.85 8.19 -4.84
CA GLN A 81 -5.19 8.09 -5.41
C GLN A 81 -5.18 7.33 -6.74
N GLY A 82 -4.20 7.59 -7.62
CA GLY A 82 -3.99 6.82 -8.84
C GLY A 82 -3.73 5.34 -8.55
N TYR A 83 -2.93 5.06 -7.51
CA TYR A 83 -2.67 3.71 -7.03
C TYR A 83 -3.95 2.99 -6.58
N PHE A 84 -4.68 3.56 -5.63
CA PHE A 84 -5.89 2.93 -5.09
C PHE A 84 -7.03 2.81 -6.09
N GLN A 85 -7.04 3.63 -7.13
CA GLN A 85 -8.01 3.52 -8.23
C GLN A 85 -7.56 2.57 -9.34
N GLY A 86 -6.36 1.97 -9.26
CA GLY A 86 -5.85 1.04 -10.26
C GLY A 86 -5.66 1.67 -11.64
N LEU A 87 -5.27 2.96 -11.69
CA LEU A 87 -5.20 3.69 -12.96
C LEU A 87 -3.92 3.39 -13.76
N CYS A 88 -2.81 3.18 -13.08
CA CYS A 88 -1.46 3.26 -13.65
C CYS A 88 -0.49 2.23 -13.08
N MET A 89 -0.97 1.08 -12.69
CA MET A 89 -0.10 -0.02 -12.27
C MET A 89 0.59 -0.66 -13.48
N ARG A 90 1.69 -1.36 -13.22
CA ARG A 90 2.31 -2.22 -14.24
C ARG A 90 1.30 -3.26 -14.71
N GLU A 91 1.24 -3.52 -16.03
CA GLU A 91 0.29 -4.48 -16.62
C GLU A 91 0.41 -5.87 -15.97
N SER A 92 1.62 -6.32 -15.61
CA SER A 92 1.85 -7.57 -14.90
C SER A 92 1.19 -7.65 -13.52
N CYS A 93 0.84 -6.51 -12.90
CA CYS A 93 0.14 -6.50 -11.61
C CYS A 93 -1.33 -6.88 -11.75
N TYR A 94 -1.96 -6.55 -12.87
CA TYR A 94 -3.36 -6.90 -13.14
C TYR A 94 -3.56 -8.39 -13.46
N THR A 95 -2.50 -9.09 -13.83
CA THR A 95 -2.50 -10.54 -14.14
C THR A 95 -1.52 -11.31 -13.27
N CYS A 96 -1.24 -10.81 -12.07
CA CYS A 96 -0.22 -11.36 -11.18
C CYS A 96 -0.50 -12.84 -10.84
N THR A 97 0.43 -13.72 -11.19
CA THR A 97 0.31 -15.17 -10.98
C THR A 97 0.70 -15.61 -9.56
N PHE A 98 1.27 -14.70 -8.75
CA PHE A 98 1.75 -15.01 -7.38
C PHE A 98 0.66 -14.86 -6.31
N LYS A 99 -0.57 -14.54 -6.69
CA LYS A 99 -1.71 -14.47 -5.78
C LYS A 99 -2.16 -15.87 -5.33
N ASN A 100 -2.98 -15.89 -4.28
CA ASN A 100 -3.57 -17.13 -3.75
C ASN A 100 -2.48 -18.17 -3.38
N TYR A 101 -1.48 -17.71 -2.60
CA TYR A 101 -0.37 -18.54 -2.10
C TYR A 101 0.52 -19.18 -3.18
N ARG A 102 0.44 -18.73 -4.42
CA ARG A 102 1.22 -19.29 -5.55
C ARG A 102 2.66 -18.78 -5.62
N SER A 103 3.06 -17.85 -4.75
CA SER A 103 4.44 -17.39 -4.62
C SER A 103 5.36 -18.54 -4.21
N GLY A 104 4.79 -19.52 -3.48
CA GLY A 104 5.51 -20.63 -2.92
C GLY A 104 6.42 -20.22 -1.75
N SER A 105 6.20 -19.10 -1.10
CA SER A 105 6.91 -18.70 0.12
C SER A 105 6.54 -19.57 1.32
N ASP A 106 7.36 -19.53 2.36
CA ASP A 106 7.08 -20.25 3.60
C ASP A 106 6.08 -19.48 4.48
N LEU A 107 6.16 -18.15 4.44
CA LEU A 107 5.28 -17.22 5.13
C LEU A 107 4.84 -16.10 4.18
N THR A 108 3.62 -15.59 4.38
CA THR A 108 3.15 -14.34 3.75
C THR A 108 2.76 -13.35 4.82
N MET A 109 3.24 -12.11 4.72
CA MET A 109 2.95 -11.02 5.64
C MET A 109 2.14 -9.92 4.97
N GLY A 110 1.40 -9.16 5.76
CA GLY A 110 0.71 -7.97 5.28
C GLY A 110 0.12 -7.13 6.40
N ASP A 111 -0.47 -6.02 6.03
CA ASP A 111 -1.30 -5.24 6.96
C ASP A 111 -2.65 -5.93 7.10
N PHE A 112 -3.17 -6.04 8.32
CA PHE A 112 -4.52 -6.55 8.54
C PHE A 112 -5.53 -5.40 8.40
N TRP A 113 -6.09 -5.24 7.22
CA TRP A 113 -7.13 -4.27 6.97
C TRP A 113 -8.42 -4.64 7.72
N GLY A 114 -9.03 -3.67 8.39
CA GLY A 114 -10.25 -3.88 9.18
C GLY A 114 -10.01 -4.39 10.60
N ALA A 115 -8.76 -4.50 11.06
CA ALA A 115 -8.44 -4.92 12.42
C ALA A 115 -9.13 -4.05 13.48
N GLU A 116 -9.24 -2.74 13.27
CA GLU A 116 -9.93 -1.81 14.17
C GLU A 116 -11.43 -2.12 14.37
N GLN A 117 -12.06 -2.75 13.38
CA GLN A 117 -13.48 -3.09 13.40
C GLN A 117 -13.72 -4.51 13.93
N LEU A 118 -12.84 -5.44 13.57
CA LEU A 118 -12.97 -6.85 13.87
C LEU A 118 -12.45 -7.22 15.24
N MET A 119 -11.39 -6.57 15.69
CA MET A 119 -10.70 -6.89 16.93
C MET A 119 -10.25 -5.61 17.66
N PRO A 120 -11.18 -4.74 18.07
CA PRO A 120 -10.86 -3.47 18.71
C PRO A 120 -10.04 -3.61 19.98
N ASP A 121 -10.19 -4.72 20.70
CA ASP A 121 -9.44 -5.10 21.90
C ASP A 121 -7.98 -5.50 21.61
N PHE A 122 -7.68 -5.90 20.37
CA PHE A 122 -6.34 -6.29 19.92
C PHE A 122 -5.69 -5.22 19.01
N TYR A 123 -6.48 -4.28 18.54
CA TYR A 123 -6.01 -3.25 17.61
C TYR A 123 -5.00 -2.31 18.25
N ASP A 124 -3.90 -2.06 17.53
CA ASP A 124 -2.91 -1.03 17.87
C ASP A 124 -2.96 0.11 16.86
N LYS A 125 -2.77 1.36 17.35
CA LYS A 125 -2.78 2.56 16.49
C LYS A 125 -1.71 2.57 15.39
N ASN A 126 -0.64 1.79 15.57
CA ASN A 126 0.42 1.62 14.57
C ASN A 126 0.07 0.54 13.53
N GLY A 127 -1.09 -0.11 13.68
CA GLY A 127 -1.60 -1.17 12.82
C GLY A 127 -1.32 -2.56 13.36
N VAL A 128 -2.07 -3.53 12.85
CA VAL A 128 -1.91 -4.95 13.12
C VAL A 128 -1.37 -5.63 11.87
N SER A 129 -0.36 -6.48 12.03
CA SER A 129 0.19 -7.27 10.94
C SER A 129 -0.57 -8.58 10.79
N LEU A 130 -0.78 -9.00 9.55
CA LEU A 130 -1.27 -10.31 9.19
C LEU A 130 -0.09 -11.22 8.86
N LEU A 131 -0.11 -12.46 9.35
CA LEU A 131 0.83 -13.50 9.00
C LEU A 131 0.09 -14.77 8.58
N CYS A 132 0.36 -15.26 7.36
CA CYS A 132 -0.10 -16.56 6.88
C CYS A 132 1.06 -17.53 6.84
N ILE A 133 0.91 -18.69 7.48
CA ILE A 133 1.88 -19.78 7.48
C ILE A 133 1.49 -20.72 6.35
N GLN A 134 2.40 -20.95 5.37
CA GLN A 134 2.09 -21.70 4.17
C GLN A 134 2.76 -23.10 4.13
N THR A 135 3.85 -23.26 4.85
CA THR A 135 4.61 -24.50 4.84
C THR A 135 5.01 -24.92 6.25
N ARG A 136 5.36 -26.21 6.43
CA ARG A 136 5.92 -26.71 7.69
C ARG A 136 7.18 -25.94 8.11
N ARG A 137 8.00 -25.52 7.15
CA ARG A 137 9.21 -24.71 7.43
C ARG A 137 8.83 -23.31 7.92
N GLY A 138 7.77 -22.73 7.33
CA GLY A 138 7.21 -21.47 7.82
C GLY A 138 6.73 -21.59 9.27
N GLU A 139 6.07 -22.70 9.62
CA GLU A 139 5.65 -23.00 10.98
C GLU A 139 6.83 -23.14 11.94
N GLU A 140 7.89 -23.85 11.53
CA GLU A 140 9.12 -23.96 12.30
C GLU A 140 9.78 -22.60 12.56
N LEU A 141 9.82 -21.73 11.53
CA LEU A 141 10.32 -20.36 11.67
C LEU A 141 9.47 -19.51 12.62
N PHE A 142 8.15 -19.58 12.44
CA PHE A 142 7.20 -18.89 13.30
C PHE A 142 7.33 -19.32 14.76
N ASN A 143 7.40 -20.62 15.03
CA ASN A 143 7.53 -21.16 16.39
C ASN A 143 8.81 -20.70 17.12
N LYS A 144 9.90 -20.43 16.38
CA LYS A 144 11.13 -19.85 16.96
C LYS A 144 10.98 -18.38 17.37
N ALA A 145 10.03 -17.67 16.80
CA ALA A 145 9.88 -16.22 16.99
C ALA A 145 8.60 -15.83 17.75
N LYS A 146 7.59 -16.69 17.82
CA LYS A 146 6.25 -16.38 18.30
C LYS A 146 6.19 -15.74 19.70
N GLU A 147 7.09 -16.12 20.60
CA GLU A 147 7.12 -15.57 21.96
C GLU A 147 7.49 -14.07 22.02
N LYS A 148 8.01 -13.52 20.90
CA LYS A 148 8.34 -12.09 20.78
C LYS A 148 7.17 -11.23 20.31
N PHE A 149 6.02 -11.84 20.02
CA PHE A 149 4.86 -11.18 19.45
C PHE A 149 3.61 -11.42 20.30
N THR A 150 2.71 -10.46 20.35
CA THR A 150 1.34 -10.67 20.77
C THR A 150 0.57 -11.21 19.57
N ILE A 151 -0.04 -12.38 19.70
CA ILE A 151 -0.62 -13.12 18.59
C ILE A 151 -2.08 -13.41 18.88
N ARG A 152 -2.91 -13.29 17.84
CA ARG A 152 -4.29 -13.75 17.81
C ARG A 152 -4.51 -14.52 16.52
N GLU A 153 -5.06 -15.71 16.60
CA GLU A 153 -5.45 -16.51 15.45
C GLU A 153 -6.81 -16.06 14.93
N GLU A 154 -6.95 -15.99 13.61
CA GLU A 154 -8.17 -15.59 12.94
C GLU A 154 -8.47 -16.50 11.75
N ASP A 155 -9.76 -16.59 11.40
CA ASP A 155 -10.21 -17.39 10.26
C ASP A 155 -9.76 -16.77 8.94
N ILE A 156 -9.35 -17.63 8.01
CA ILE A 156 -8.93 -17.25 6.66
C ILE A 156 -10.07 -16.57 5.86
N ASP A 157 -11.31 -16.95 6.09
CA ASP A 157 -12.46 -16.35 5.39
C ASP A 157 -12.69 -14.89 5.84
N ILE A 158 -12.39 -14.58 7.09
CA ILE A 158 -12.39 -13.21 7.60
C ILE A 158 -11.28 -12.41 6.92
N LEU A 159 -10.07 -13.00 6.83
CA LEU A 159 -8.95 -12.37 6.15
C LEU A 159 -9.23 -12.11 4.68
N ALA A 160 -9.87 -13.06 3.98
CA ALA A 160 -10.23 -12.94 2.57
C ALA A 160 -11.10 -11.73 2.30
N LYS A 161 -12.05 -11.43 3.20
CA LYS A 161 -12.97 -10.30 3.08
C LYS A 161 -12.26 -8.95 3.11
N TYR A 162 -11.26 -8.79 3.94
CA TYR A 162 -10.56 -7.52 4.17
C TYR A 162 -9.23 -7.41 3.43
N ASN A 163 -8.60 -8.55 3.10
CA ASN A 163 -7.30 -8.62 2.43
C ASN A 163 -7.41 -9.30 1.06
N GLN A 164 -8.32 -8.85 0.21
CA GLN A 164 -8.54 -9.40 -1.14
C GLN A 164 -7.26 -9.48 -1.98
N GLY A 165 -6.31 -8.55 -1.74
CA GLY A 165 -5.00 -8.56 -2.39
C GLY A 165 -4.14 -9.79 -2.12
N LEU A 166 -4.49 -10.64 -1.13
CA LEU A 166 -3.86 -11.94 -0.90
C LEU A 166 -4.28 -12.95 -1.99
N PHE A 167 -5.55 -12.93 -2.38
CA PHE A 167 -6.18 -13.94 -3.24
C PHE A 167 -6.23 -13.54 -4.71
N TYR A 168 -6.45 -12.26 -5.00
CA TYR A 168 -6.72 -11.77 -6.34
C TYR A 168 -5.76 -10.66 -6.76
N PRO A 169 -5.39 -10.59 -8.06
CA PRO A 169 -4.74 -9.44 -8.63
C PRO A 169 -5.60 -8.19 -8.44
N PHE A 170 -4.97 -7.04 -8.43
CA PHE A 170 -5.71 -5.78 -8.35
C PHE A 170 -6.48 -5.54 -9.66
N ASN A 171 -7.70 -5.05 -9.56
CA ASN A 171 -8.51 -4.76 -10.72
C ASN A 171 -8.05 -3.48 -11.44
N LYS A 172 -8.04 -3.51 -12.76
CA LYS A 172 -7.82 -2.33 -13.58
C LYS A 172 -8.96 -1.33 -13.36
N GLY A 173 -8.61 -0.10 -13.01
CA GLY A 173 -9.59 0.93 -12.73
C GLY A 173 -10.42 1.31 -13.94
N SER A 174 -11.70 1.63 -13.76
CA SER A 174 -12.61 2.00 -14.85
C SER A 174 -12.15 3.22 -15.65
N LYS A 175 -11.34 4.10 -15.06
CA LYS A 175 -10.76 5.27 -15.73
C LYS A 175 -9.34 5.04 -16.26
N SER A 176 -8.80 3.82 -16.20
CA SER A 176 -7.43 3.53 -16.62
C SER A 176 -7.18 3.83 -18.11
N ALA A 177 -8.16 3.56 -18.99
CA ALA A 177 -8.06 3.89 -20.40
C ALA A 177 -7.96 5.42 -20.62
N LEU A 178 -8.81 6.20 -19.97
CA LEU A 178 -8.79 7.66 -20.01
C LEU A 178 -7.47 8.20 -19.43
N PHE A 179 -6.99 7.62 -18.32
CA PHE A 179 -5.71 7.99 -17.72
C PHE A 179 -4.57 7.81 -18.73
N ASN A 180 -4.50 6.65 -19.40
CA ASN A 180 -3.45 6.36 -20.37
C ASN A 180 -3.48 7.33 -21.58
N GLU A 181 -4.66 7.64 -22.08
CA GLU A 181 -4.84 8.62 -23.16
C GLU A 181 -4.33 10.02 -22.77
N LEU A 182 -4.75 10.49 -21.59
CA LEU A 182 -4.32 11.79 -21.07
C LEU A 182 -2.83 11.82 -20.74
N ALA A 183 -2.29 10.72 -20.18
CA ALA A 183 -0.87 10.64 -19.88
C ALA A 183 0.02 10.74 -21.11
N GLN A 184 -0.41 10.18 -22.24
CA GLN A 184 0.30 10.32 -23.52
C GLN A 184 0.23 11.73 -24.12
N LYS A 185 -0.88 12.44 -23.92
CA LYS A 185 -1.12 13.77 -24.50
C LYS A 185 -0.58 14.91 -23.62
N GLU A 186 -0.75 14.81 -22.31
CA GLU A 186 -0.58 15.91 -21.37
C GLU A 186 0.35 15.59 -20.19
N GLY A 187 0.90 14.35 -20.12
CA GLY A 187 1.75 13.87 -19.04
C GLY A 187 0.97 13.26 -17.87
N TYR A 188 1.70 12.49 -17.05
CA TYR A 188 1.08 11.68 -15.98
C TYR A 188 0.40 12.52 -14.90
N MET A 189 0.99 13.64 -14.49
CA MET A 189 0.43 14.44 -13.41
C MET A 189 -0.91 15.06 -13.81
N LYS A 190 -1.03 15.55 -15.05
CA LYS A 190 -2.29 16.08 -15.58
C LYS A 190 -3.34 14.99 -15.70
N ALA A 191 -2.94 13.80 -16.16
CA ALA A 191 -3.81 12.63 -16.22
C ALA A 191 -4.37 12.25 -14.85
N LEU A 192 -3.53 12.26 -13.79
CA LEU A 192 -3.97 12.02 -12.42
C LEU A 192 -4.96 13.11 -11.94
N GLU A 193 -4.64 14.37 -12.16
CA GLU A 193 -5.52 15.49 -11.76
C GLU A 193 -6.91 15.35 -12.37
N GLU A 194 -7.01 14.97 -13.66
CA GLU A 194 -8.28 14.82 -14.36
C GLU A 194 -9.04 13.55 -13.93
N THR A 195 -8.36 12.42 -13.81
CA THR A 195 -8.98 11.13 -13.51
C THR A 195 -9.32 10.97 -12.02
N CYS A 196 -8.53 11.56 -11.12
CA CYS A 196 -8.73 11.54 -9.67
C CYS A 196 -9.56 12.72 -9.16
N LYS A 197 -10.19 13.51 -10.03
CA LYS A 197 -11.09 14.58 -9.62
C LYS A 197 -12.15 14.08 -8.64
N LEU A 198 -12.17 14.70 -7.47
CA LEU A 198 -13.16 14.37 -6.45
C LEU A 198 -14.52 14.99 -6.78
N SER A 199 -15.55 14.23 -6.57
CA SER A 199 -16.91 14.74 -6.55
C SER A 199 -17.08 15.80 -5.43
N ARG A 200 -18.10 16.64 -5.56
CA ARG A 200 -18.43 17.65 -4.55
C ARG A 200 -18.65 17.05 -3.17
N MET A 201 -19.31 15.88 -3.10
CA MET A 201 -19.55 15.13 -1.86
C MET A 201 -18.26 14.62 -1.21
N GLU A 202 -17.34 14.09 -2.03
CA GLU A 202 -16.04 13.61 -1.52
C GLU A 202 -15.18 14.75 -0.99
N LYS A 203 -15.20 15.93 -1.63
CA LYS A 203 -14.54 17.13 -1.13
C LYS A 203 -15.06 17.52 0.25
N ILE A 204 -16.39 17.48 0.44
CA ILE A 204 -17.03 17.76 1.73
C ILE A 204 -16.61 16.73 2.78
N LYS A 205 -16.68 15.42 2.46
CA LYS A 205 -16.25 14.34 3.37
C LYS A 205 -14.78 14.51 3.80
N ARG A 206 -13.89 14.85 2.87
CA ARG A 206 -12.47 15.10 3.18
C ARG A 206 -12.29 16.31 4.08
N PHE A 207 -13.03 17.39 3.84
CA PHE A 207 -12.99 18.58 4.71
C PHE A 207 -13.36 18.24 6.15
N TYR A 208 -14.44 17.46 6.37
CA TYR A 208 -14.84 17.04 7.71
C TYR A 208 -13.81 16.11 8.38
N ARG A 209 -13.17 15.21 7.63
CA ARG A 209 -12.08 14.38 8.17
C ARG A 209 -10.88 15.21 8.61
N ARG A 210 -10.49 16.22 7.82
CA ARG A 210 -9.42 17.17 8.19
C ARG A 210 -9.74 17.95 9.46
N LEU A 211 -10.97 18.41 9.61
CA LEU A 211 -11.41 19.09 10.83
C LEU A 211 -11.33 18.14 12.04
N LYS A 212 -11.88 16.94 11.94
CA LYS A 212 -11.77 15.95 13.03
C LYS A 212 -10.32 15.70 13.43
N ARG A 213 -9.43 15.47 12.47
CA ARG A 213 -8.01 15.25 12.77
C ARG A 213 -7.36 16.40 13.53
N LYS A 214 -7.70 17.66 13.22
CA LYS A 214 -7.17 18.84 13.94
C LYS A 214 -7.71 18.98 15.36
N LEU A 215 -8.84 18.36 15.66
CA LEU A 215 -9.47 18.42 17.00
C LEU A 215 -8.98 17.31 17.93
N TYR A 216 -8.32 16.27 17.40
CA TYR A 216 -7.83 15.11 18.16
C TYR A 216 -6.28 15.06 18.26
N ILE A 217 -5.59 16.13 17.82
CA ILE A 217 -4.17 16.40 18.08
C ILE A 217 -4.08 17.47 19.17
#